data_e6d01c6ca6b28fe4ebc1f02263f80505
#
_entry.id   e6d01c6ca6b28fe4ebc1f02263f80505
#
_cell.length_a   1.000
_cell.length_b   1.000
_cell.length_c   1.000
_cell.angle_alpha   90.00
_cell.angle_beta   90.00
_cell.angle_gamma   90.00
#
_symmetry.space_group_name_H-M   'P 1'
#
loop_
_entity.id
_entity.type
_entity.pdbx_description
1 polymer ?
#
loop_
_entity_poly.entity_id
_entity_poly.type
_entity_poly.pdbx_seq_one_letter_code
_entity_poly.pdbx_strand_id
1 'polypeptide(L)'
;MKEVRKQILGRNDERFALHRSNDLLRPLTLADGRQVHEFIRYCNHPEGVPIGATSRGLAYVISARNLANLILREGYMIAYAHLGKNEDRSPVIASESQSALRHLARLNEQGKIYVSTTAKILKYKFAHQSLDATQVQHNGRVQITIHGFDDPIEGQRIPSIEELQGITFYVNDSQQTDVFLGGQPINPLQRNPADGTGRPSVTIPLQSLCFPDV
;
A
#
# COMPACT_ATOMS: atom_id res chain seq x y z
N MET A 1 34.31 1.75 -1.07
CA MET A 1 33.82 3.04 -0.54
C MET A 1 32.31 3.25 -0.69
N LYS A 2 31.66 2.89 -1.80
CA LYS A 2 30.19 3.02 -1.94
C LYS A 2 29.39 2.14 -0.97
N GLU A 3 29.86 0.93 -0.64
CA GLU A 3 29.17 -0.01 0.24
C GLU A 3 29.26 0.35 1.72
N VAL A 4 30.43 0.84 2.17
CA VAL A 4 30.60 1.35 3.54
C VAL A 4 29.72 2.58 3.76
N ARG A 5 29.58 3.44 2.75
CA ARG A 5 28.67 4.57 2.77
C ARG A 5 27.20 4.16 2.83
N LYS A 6 26.82 3.05 2.18
CA LYS A 6 25.50 2.43 2.29
C LYS A 6 25.21 1.88 3.69
N GLN A 7 26.19 1.26 4.35
CA GLN A 7 26.00 0.72 5.70
C GLN A 7 25.91 1.82 6.76
N ILE A 8 26.64 2.92 6.58
CA ILE A 8 26.66 4.04 7.55
C ILE A 8 25.51 5.02 7.28
N LEU A 9 25.23 5.37 6.04
CA LEU A 9 24.14 6.27 5.65
C LEU A 9 22.81 5.55 5.50
N GLY A 10 22.81 4.25 5.19
CA GLY A 10 21.60 3.45 4.95
C GLY A 10 20.68 3.33 6.16
N ARG A 11 21.17 3.61 7.37
CA ARG A 11 20.30 3.70 8.56
C ARG A 11 19.51 5.02 8.63
N ASN A 12 19.95 6.05 7.94
CA ASN A 12 19.39 7.39 8.02
C ASN A 12 18.99 8.01 6.66
N ASP A 13 19.37 7.39 5.52
CA ASP A 13 19.00 7.89 4.19
C ASP A 13 17.72 7.18 3.73
N GLU A 14 16.66 7.93 3.49
CA GLU A 14 15.35 7.43 3.03
C GLU A 14 15.44 6.57 1.77
N ARG A 15 16.41 6.84 0.88
CA ARG A 15 16.65 6.04 -0.33
C ARG A 15 17.05 4.60 -0.07
N PHE A 16 17.49 4.28 1.14
CA PHE A 16 17.97 2.94 1.54
C PHE A 16 17.21 2.39 2.74
N ALA A 17 16.32 3.16 3.34
CA ALA A 17 15.55 2.74 4.51
C ALA A 17 14.37 1.86 4.09
N LEU A 18 14.24 0.71 4.74
CA LEU A 18 13.02 -0.08 4.77
C LEU A 18 11.92 0.76 5.42
N HIS A 19 11.03 1.37 4.63
CA HIS A 19 9.76 1.96 5.08
C HIS A 19 9.89 2.86 6.32
N ARG A 20 10.90 3.72 6.38
CA ARG A 20 11.16 4.55 7.55
C ARG A 20 9.99 5.48 7.88
N SER A 21 9.34 6.04 6.86
CA SER A 21 8.25 7.00 6.99
C SER A 21 6.91 6.49 6.49
N ASN A 22 6.82 5.28 5.96
CA ASN A 22 5.63 4.81 5.23
C ASN A 22 5.27 5.65 3.98
N ASP A 23 6.19 6.50 3.53
CA ASP A 23 5.99 7.39 2.39
C ASP A 23 6.24 6.65 1.08
N LEU A 24 5.25 5.82 0.71
CA LEU A 24 5.26 5.16 -0.58
C LEU A 24 5.13 6.17 -1.72
N LEU A 25 4.33 7.21 -1.51
CA LEU A 25 3.96 8.24 -2.47
C LEU A 25 4.31 9.60 -1.89
N ARG A 26 5.07 10.42 -2.62
CA ARG A 26 5.49 11.76 -2.18
C ARG A 26 5.52 12.77 -3.31
N PRO A 27 5.30 14.05 -3.04
CA PRO A 27 5.46 15.10 -4.04
C PRO A 27 6.95 15.28 -4.40
N LEU A 28 7.21 15.50 -5.67
CA LEU A 28 8.55 15.78 -6.21
C LEU A 28 8.45 16.87 -7.29
N THR A 29 9.39 17.80 -7.28
CA THR A 29 9.54 18.78 -8.36
C THR A 29 10.63 18.30 -9.33
N LEU A 30 10.26 18.14 -10.60
CA LEU A 30 11.17 17.78 -11.68
C LEU A 30 12.09 18.94 -12.04
N ALA A 31 13.17 18.65 -12.81
CA ALA A 31 14.13 19.67 -13.26
C ALA A 31 13.50 20.77 -14.12
N ASP A 32 12.40 20.49 -14.79
CA ASP A 32 11.64 21.44 -15.62
C ASP A 32 10.57 22.24 -14.82
N GLY A 33 10.55 22.07 -13.48
CA GLY A 33 9.62 22.75 -12.57
C GLY A 33 8.25 22.09 -12.40
N ARG A 34 7.94 21.02 -13.15
CA ARG A 34 6.67 20.30 -12.96
C ARG A 34 6.66 19.57 -11.63
N GLN A 35 5.53 19.63 -10.95
CA GLN A 35 5.27 18.82 -9.76
C GLN A 35 4.62 17.50 -10.16
N VAL A 36 5.08 16.42 -9.56
CA VAL A 36 4.58 15.05 -9.80
C VAL A 36 4.56 14.27 -8.49
N HIS A 37 3.77 13.21 -8.44
CA HIS A 37 3.88 12.20 -7.40
C HIS A 37 4.94 11.17 -7.77
N GLU A 38 5.97 11.02 -6.95
CA GLU A 38 6.96 9.96 -7.04
C GLU A 38 6.54 8.80 -6.15
N PHE A 39 6.66 7.56 -6.61
CA PHE A 39 6.52 6.39 -5.75
C PHE A 39 7.85 5.65 -5.58
N ILE A 40 8.03 5.02 -4.41
CA ILE A 40 9.26 4.34 -4.05
C ILE A 40 9.09 2.83 -4.26
N ARG A 41 9.98 2.25 -5.08
CA ARG A 41 10.10 0.80 -5.25
C ARG A 41 11.08 0.23 -4.25
N TYR A 42 10.79 -0.97 -3.78
CA TYR A 42 11.65 -1.68 -2.87
C TYR A 42 12.39 -2.83 -3.56
N CYS A 43 13.70 -2.73 -3.65
CA CYS A 43 14.59 -3.76 -4.16
C CYS A 43 15.94 -3.76 -3.40
N ASN A 44 15.94 -3.30 -2.15
CA ASN A 44 17.17 -3.18 -1.37
C ASN A 44 17.72 -4.56 -1.02
N HIS A 45 19.01 -4.73 -1.28
CA HIS A 45 19.76 -5.94 -0.97
C HIS A 45 21.14 -5.53 -0.44
N PRO A 46 21.76 -6.28 0.50
CA PRO A 46 23.10 -5.96 1.01
C PRO A 46 24.15 -5.83 -0.09
N GLU A 47 24.04 -6.65 -1.15
CA GLU A 47 24.94 -6.63 -2.32
C GLU A 47 24.50 -5.62 -3.40
N GLY A 48 23.50 -4.81 -3.12
CA GLY A 48 23.01 -3.75 -4.00
C GLY A 48 21.80 -4.10 -4.85
N VAL A 49 21.27 -3.06 -5.52
CA VAL A 49 20.08 -3.15 -6.36
C VAL A 49 20.21 -4.18 -7.50
N PRO A 50 21.37 -4.35 -8.17
CA PRO A 50 21.48 -5.37 -9.23
C PRO A 50 21.16 -6.78 -8.76
N ILE A 51 21.52 -7.13 -7.53
CA ILE A 51 21.21 -8.45 -6.94
C ILE A 51 19.78 -8.46 -6.38
N GLY A 52 19.37 -7.44 -5.66
CA GLY A 52 18.01 -7.32 -5.10
C GLY A 52 16.90 -7.41 -6.16
N ALA A 53 17.18 -6.95 -7.37
CA ALA A 53 16.24 -6.99 -8.49
C ALA A 53 16.22 -8.33 -9.25
N THR A 54 17.01 -9.33 -8.86
CA THR A 54 17.03 -10.67 -9.52
C THR A 54 15.99 -11.61 -8.94
N SER A 55 15.76 -12.71 -9.63
CA SER A 55 14.93 -13.82 -9.13
C SER A 55 15.40 -14.32 -7.77
N ARG A 56 16.70 -14.44 -7.53
CA ARG A 56 17.29 -14.86 -6.24
C ARG A 56 17.17 -13.76 -5.18
N GLY A 57 17.45 -12.51 -5.55
CA GLY A 57 17.39 -11.35 -4.66
C GLY A 57 15.99 -11.06 -4.11
N LEU A 58 14.94 -11.46 -4.84
CA LEU A 58 13.57 -11.33 -4.40
C LEU A 58 13.33 -12.01 -3.03
N ALA A 59 13.95 -13.16 -2.78
CA ALA A 59 13.84 -13.86 -1.48
C ALA A 59 14.28 -12.98 -0.30
N TYR A 60 15.29 -12.15 -0.50
CA TYR A 60 15.73 -11.20 0.52
C TYR A 60 14.75 -10.03 0.66
N VAL A 61 14.29 -9.47 -0.47
CA VAL A 61 13.35 -8.33 -0.51
C VAL A 61 12.07 -8.65 0.26
N ILE A 62 11.47 -9.83 0.01
CA ILE A 62 10.26 -10.30 0.69
C ILE A 62 10.56 -11.36 1.78
N SER A 63 11.72 -11.25 2.44
CA SER A 63 12.08 -12.15 3.53
C SER A 63 11.08 -12.05 4.70
N ALA A 64 10.95 -13.12 5.48
CA ALA A 64 10.06 -13.15 6.64
C ALA A 64 10.30 -11.97 7.60
N ARG A 65 11.58 -11.55 7.78
CA ARG A 65 11.95 -10.38 8.57
C ARG A 65 11.37 -9.08 7.99
N ASN A 66 11.49 -8.89 6.67
CA ASN A 66 11.01 -7.68 6.01
C ASN A 66 9.48 -7.62 6.03
N LEU A 67 8.81 -8.75 5.82
CA LEU A 67 7.35 -8.86 5.91
C LEU A 67 6.85 -8.64 7.35
N ALA A 68 7.54 -9.17 8.35
CA ALA A 68 7.20 -8.91 9.76
C ALA A 68 7.34 -7.42 10.11
N ASN A 69 8.39 -6.76 9.61
CA ASN A 69 8.57 -5.31 9.79
C ASN A 69 7.50 -4.50 9.05
N LEU A 70 7.06 -4.95 7.88
CA LEU A 70 5.99 -4.32 7.11
C LEU A 70 4.66 -4.37 7.91
N ILE A 71 4.34 -5.53 8.47
CA ILE A 71 3.15 -5.72 9.32
C ILE A 71 3.24 -4.83 10.57
N LEU A 72 4.37 -4.90 11.30
CA LEU A 72 4.55 -4.15 12.56
C LEU A 72 4.41 -2.62 12.37
N ARG A 73 4.76 -2.12 11.19
CA ARG A 73 4.71 -0.70 10.88
C ARG A 73 3.46 -0.30 10.10
N GLU A 74 2.54 -1.23 9.86
CA GLU A 74 1.36 -0.99 9.01
C GLU A 74 1.76 -0.35 7.66
N GLY A 75 2.85 -0.90 7.09
CA GLY A 75 3.58 -0.27 6.00
C GLY A 75 3.07 -0.61 4.61
N TYR A 76 3.63 0.08 3.64
CA TYR A 76 3.41 -0.17 2.21
C TYR A 76 4.71 -0.60 1.55
N MET A 77 4.65 -1.53 0.60
CA MET A 77 5.81 -1.98 -0.16
C MET A 77 5.44 -2.27 -1.60
N ILE A 78 6.18 -1.69 -2.54
CA ILE A 78 6.17 -2.09 -3.95
C ILE A 78 7.46 -2.86 -4.21
N ALA A 79 7.38 -4.19 -4.23
CA ALA A 79 8.51 -5.03 -4.56
C ALA A 79 8.86 -4.93 -6.04
N TYR A 80 10.14 -4.84 -6.36
CA TYR A 80 10.65 -4.78 -7.72
C TYR A 80 11.64 -5.91 -7.98
N ALA A 81 11.39 -6.70 -9.03
CA ALA A 81 12.28 -7.75 -9.46
C ALA A 81 12.20 -7.98 -10.97
N HIS A 82 13.31 -8.42 -11.57
CA HIS A 82 13.41 -8.94 -12.92
C HIS A 82 13.52 -10.46 -12.84
N LEU A 83 12.41 -11.17 -12.89
CA LEU A 83 12.36 -12.62 -12.71
C LEU A 83 13.14 -13.37 -13.79
N GLY A 84 13.20 -12.86 -15.01
CA GLY A 84 13.96 -13.43 -16.12
C GLY A 84 15.48 -13.14 -16.09
N LYS A 85 15.97 -12.32 -15.14
CA LYS A 85 17.40 -12.00 -15.02
C LYS A 85 18.09 -13.04 -14.13
N ASN A 86 18.39 -14.19 -14.69
CA ASN A 86 19.12 -15.28 -14.05
C ASN A 86 20.52 -15.40 -14.67
N GLU A 87 21.56 -15.45 -13.85
CA GLU A 87 22.95 -15.65 -14.28
C GLU A 87 23.16 -17.08 -14.78
N ASP A 88 22.43 -18.05 -14.21
CA ASP A 88 22.43 -19.45 -14.60
C ASP A 88 21.10 -19.80 -15.25
N ARG A 89 21.05 -20.50 -16.34
CA ARG A 89 19.82 -20.98 -17.03
C ARG A 89 18.87 -21.81 -16.13
N SER A 90 18.85 -21.54 -14.86
CA SER A 90 18.05 -22.05 -13.74
C SER A 90 16.55 -21.74 -13.92
N PRO A 91 15.66 -22.37 -13.18
CA PRO A 91 14.24 -22.07 -13.24
C PRO A 91 14.00 -20.57 -13.04
N VAL A 92 12.99 -20.02 -13.75
CA VAL A 92 12.66 -18.60 -13.80
C VAL A 92 12.56 -17.96 -12.40
N ILE A 93 12.15 -18.74 -11.41
CA ILE A 93 12.07 -18.32 -10.01
C ILE A 93 12.95 -19.26 -9.17
N ALA A 94 13.96 -18.71 -8.49
CA ALA A 94 14.82 -19.45 -7.57
C ALA A 94 14.01 -20.09 -6.42
N SER A 95 14.45 -21.22 -5.91
CA SER A 95 13.75 -22.00 -4.86
C SER A 95 13.50 -21.22 -3.59
N GLU A 96 14.46 -20.38 -3.20
CA GLU A 96 14.37 -19.48 -2.04
C GLU A 96 13.26 -18.44 -2.23
N SER A 97 13.16 -17.88 -3.44
CA SER A 97 12.12 -16.92 -3.79
C SER A 97 10.75 -17.57 -3.90
N GLN A 98 10.64 -18.81 -4.37
CA GLN A 98 9.40 -19.56 -4.31
C GLN A 98 8.92 -19.75 -2.86
N SER A 99 9.84 -20.10 -1.96
CA SER A 99 9.54 -20.26 -0.54
C SER A 99 9.09 -18.94 0.11
N ALA A 100 9.74 -17.83 -0.23
CA ALA A 100 9.37 -16.50 0.24
C ALA A 100 8.00 -16.05 -0.31
N LEU A 101 7.70 -16.32 -1.58
CA LEU A 101 6.39 -16.06 -2.19
C LEU A 101 5.27 -16.89 -1.54
N ARG A 102 5.53 -18.19 -1.25
CA ARG A 102 4.55 -19.01 -0.50
C ARG A 102 4.31 -18.47 0.92
N HIS A 103 5.35 -17.93 1.57
CA HIS A 103 5.18 -17.29 2.87
C HIS A 103 4.33 -16.01 2.76
N LEU A 104 4.58 -15.17 1.76
CA LEU A 104 3.77 -13.99 1.47
C LEU A 104 2.31 -14.36 1.18
N ALA A 105 2.07 -15.41 0.38
CA ALA A 105 0.73 -15.89 0.09
C ALA A 105 -0.03 -16.29 1.37
N ARG A 106 0.61 -17.03 2.28
CA ARG A 106 0.00 -17.39 3.58
C ARG A 106 -0.34 -16.16 4.42
N LEU A 107 0.52 -15.14 4.44
CA LEU A 107 0.23 -13.89 5.17
C LEU A 107 -0.94 -13.13 4.56
N ASN A 108 -1.10 -13.18 3.23
CA ASN A 108 -2.24 -12.61 2.53
C ASN A 108 -3.54 -13.38 2.85
N GLU A 109 -3.52 -14.71 2.81
CA GLU A 109 -4.65 -15.57 3.19
C GLU A 109 -5.09 -15.35 4.65
N GLN A 110 -4.13 -15.08 5.55
CA GLN A 110 -4.40 -14.75 6.96
C GLN A 110 -4.89 -13.31 7.16
N GLY A 111 -5.03 -12.50 6.11
CA GLY A 111 -5.42 -11.10 6.20
C GLY A 111 -4.37 -10.18 6.86
N LYS A 112 -3.11 -10.66 7.03
CA LYS A 112 -2.04 -9.88 7.66
C LYS A 112 -1.33 -8.94 6.68
N ILE A 113 -1.32 -9.30 5.40
CA ILE A 113 -0.78 -8.48 4.30
C ILE A 113 -1.78 -8.53 3.16
N TYR A 114 -2.10 -7.38 2.61
CA TYR A 114 -2.88 -7.30 1.37
C TYR A 114 -1.94 -7.23 0.17
N VAL A 115 -1.99 -8.23 -0.70
CA VAL A 115 -1.21 -8.28 -1.95
C VAL A 115 -2.08 -7.80 -3.09
N SER A 116 -1.59 -6.81 -3.84
CA SER A 116 -2.34 -6.21 -4.94
C SER A 116 -1.43 -5.70 -6.05
N THR A 117 -2.00 -5.09 -7.08
CA THR A 117 -1.23 -4.41 -8.12
C THR A 117 -0.66 -3.09 -7.60
N THR A 118 0.48 -2.66 -8.17
CA THR A 118 1.08 -1.36 -7.87
C THR A 118 0.07 -0.22 -8.01
N ALA A 119 -0.73 -0.22 -9.09
CA ALA A 119 -1.72 0.81 -9.33
C ALA A 119 -2.79 0.89 -8.21
N LYS A 120 -3.29 -0.25 -7.72
CA LYS A 120 -4.27 -0.27 -6.63
C LYS A 120 -3.68 0.23 -5.31
N ILE A 121 -2.45 -0.20 -4.99
CA ILE A 121 -1.77 0.26 -3.76
C ILE A 121 -1.50 1.78 -3.82
N LEU A 122 -1.06 2.30 -4.96
CA LEU A 122 -0.81 3.74 -5.11
C LEU A 122 -2.10 4.56 -5.05
N LYS A 123 -3.18 4.10 -5.71
CA LYS A 123 -4.50 4.75 -5.62
C LYS A 123 -5.01 4.79 -4.17
N TYR A 124 -4.93 3.66 -3.47
CA TYR A 124 -5.34 3.59 -2.06
C TYR A 124 -4.50 4.53 -1.18
N LYS A 125 -3.17 4.52 -1.35
CA LYS A 125 -2.27 5.39 -0.57
C LYS A 125 -2.55 6.87 -0.85
N PHE A 126 -2.75 7.24 -2.12
CA PHE A 126 -3.15 8.60 -2.52
C PHE A 126 -4.47 9.00 -1.87
N ALA A 127 -5.50 8.17 -2.01
CA ALA A 127 -6.80 8.43 -1.41
C ALA A 127 -6.71 8.60 0.11
N HIS A 128 -5.97 7.72 0.78
CA HIS A 128 -5.78 7.80 2.24
C HIS A 128 -5.06 9.08 2.70
N GLN A 129 -4.14 9.61 1.88
CA GLN A 129 -3.39 10.83 2.23
C GLN A 129 -4.16 12.12 1.91
N SER A 130 -4.96 12.11 0.83
CA SER A 130 -5.58 13.32 0.29
C SER A 130 -7.07 13.44 0.62
N LEU A 131 -7.65 12.44 1.31
CA LEU A 131 -9.07 12.40 1.61
C LEU A 131 -9.46 13.52 2.56
N ASP A 132 -10.39 14.38 2.10
CA ASP A 132 -11.11 15.34 2.92
C ASP A 132 -12.51 14.80 3.22
N ALA A 133 -12.77 14.51 4.48
CA ALA A 133 -14.05 13.98 4.92
C ALA A 133 -14.41 14.45 6.34
N THR A 134 -15.69 14.64 6.58
CA THR A 134 -16.23 14.97 7.91
C THR A 134 -17.16 13.87 8.41
N GLN A 135 -17.14 13.63 9.71
CA GLN A 135 -18.04 12.69 10.40
C GLN A 135 -18.91 13.47 11.38
N VAL A 136 -20.23 13.32 11.25
CA VAL A 136 -21.23 13.95 12.12
C VAL A 136 -22.12 12.86 12.71
N GLN A 137 -22.39 12.94 14.01
CA GLN A 137 -23.35 12.05 14.68
C GLN A 137 -24.63 12.84 14.98
N HIS A 138 -25.76 12.33 14.53
CA HIS A 138 -27.08 12.91 14.78
C HIS A 138 -28.10 11.80 15.06
N ASN A 139 -28.84 11.91 16.17
CA ASN A 139 -29.90 10.97 16.55
C ASN A 139 -29.47 9.47 16.52
N GLY A 140 -28.26 9.18 16.99
CA GLY A 140 -27.73 7.81 17.01
C GLY A 140 -27.20 7.29 15.66
N ARG A 141 -27.37 8.03 14.56
CA ARG A 141 -26.79 7.72 13.26
C ARG A 141 -25.50 8.50 13.03
N VAL A 142 -24.58 7.90 12.31
CA VAL A 142 -23.33 8.51 11.88
C VAL A 142 -23.42 8.80 10.39
N GLN A 143 -23.18 10.03 10.02
CA GLN A 143 -23.05 10.45 8.63
C GLN A 143 -21.59 10.84 8.36
N ILE A 144 -20.98 10.19 7.39
CA ILE A 144 -19.65 10.52 6.87
C ILE A 144 -19.83 11.18 5.51
N THR A 145 -19.36 12.41 5.37
CA THR A 145 -19.41 13.15 4.12
C THR A 145 -18.00 13.31 3.57
N ILE A 146 -17.75 12.70 2.40
CA ILE A 146 -16.53 12.89 1.64
C ILE A 146 -16.69 14.15 0.82
N HIS A 147 -15.87 15.17 1.11
CA HIS A 147 -15.86 16.45 0.39
C HIS A 147 -15.02 16.34 -0.90
N GLY A 148 -13.96 15.52 -0.87
CA GLY A 148 -13.09 15.34 -2.01
C GLY A 148 -11.72 14.83 -1.65
N PHE A 149 -10.80 15.00 -2.58
CA PHE A 149 -9.37 14.96 -2.31
C PHE A 149 -8.85 16.39 -2.22
N ASP A 150 -7.94 16.64 -1.29
CA ASP A 150 -7.14 17.86 -1.20
C ASP A 150 -5.66 17.49 -1.31
N ASP A 151 -5.10 17.71 -2.49
CA ASP A 151 -3.74 17.29 -2.82
C ASP A 151 -2.89 18.50 -3.24
N PRO A 152 -1.64 18.63 -2.76
CA PRO A 152 -0.80 19.78 -3.04
C PRO A 152 -0.41 19.94 -4.52
N ILE A 153 -0.54 18.87 -5.34
CA ILE A 153 -0.20 18.88 -6.78
C ILE A 153 -1.45 18.93 -7.64
N GLU A 154 -2.42 18.07 -7.37
CA GLU A 154 -3.65 17.96 -8.15
C GLU A 154 -4.72 18.98 -7.73
N GLY A 155 -4.56 19.59 -6.54
CA GLY A 155 -5.55 20.49 -5.96
C GLY A 155 -6.78 19.75 -5.43
N GLN A 156 -7.86 20.52 -5.20
CA GLN A 156 -9.13 19.97 -4.73
C GLN A 156 -9.94 19.39 -5.89
N ARG A 157 -10.41 18.15 -5.71
CA ARG A 157 -11.30 17.49 -6.69
C ARG A 157 -12.20 16.44 -6.04
N ILE A 158 -13.30 16.14 -6.69
CA ILE A 158 -14.19 15.05 -6.28
C ILE A 158 -13.63 13.75 -6.87
N PRO A 159 -13.34 12.73 -6.04
CA PRO A 159 -12.91 11.42 -6.54
C PRO A 159 -14.04 10.62 -7.16
N SER A 160 -13.69 9.66 -7.99
CA SER A 160 -14.60 8.58 -8.38
C SER A 160 -14.73 7.54 -7.25
N ILE A 161 -15.79 6.74 -7.28
CA ILE A 161 -15.96 5.61 -6.33
C ILE A 161 -14.80 4.61 -6.45
N GLU A 162 -14.26 4.40 -7.65
CA GLU A 162 -13.12 3.51 -7.88
C GLU A 162 -11.84 3.98 -7.18
N GLU A 163 -11.65 5.29 -7.04
CA GLU A 163 -10.50 5.86 -6.32
C GLU A 163 -10.64 5.74 -4.81
N LEU A 164 -11.86 5.56 -4.31
CA LEU A 164 -12.16 5.42 -2.88
C LEU A 164 -12.18 3.96 -2.40
N GLN A 165 -12.01 2.98 -3.30
CA GLN A 165 -12.05 1.56 -2.93
C GLN A 165 -11.05 1.21 -1.82
N GLY A 166 -11.53 0.51 -0.80
CA GLY A 166 -10.75 0.10 0.37
C GLY A 166 -10.68 1.14 1.48
N ILE A 167 -11.09 2.39 1.24
CA ILE A 167 -11.17 3.40 2.31
C ILE A 167 -12.14 2.93 3.38
N THR A 168 -11.66 2.94 4.61
CA THR A 168 -12.36 2.40 5.78
C THR A 168 -12.47 3.46 6.86
N PHE A 169 -13.67 3.66 7.37
CA PHE A 169 -13.95 4.57 8.47
C PHE A 169 -14.31 3.79 9.73
N TYR A 170 -13.56 3.98 10.79
CA TYR A 170 -13.89 3.46 12.11
C TYR A 170 -14.99 4.29 12.75
N VAL A 171 -16.01 3.59 13.23
CA VAL A 171 -17.23 4.21 13.74
C VAL A 171 -17.67 3.53 15.04
N ASN A 172 -18.66 4.10 15.72
CA ASN A 172 -19.22 3.47 16.94
C ASN A 172 -20.22 2.37 16.60
N ASP A 173 -20.97 2.52 15.51
CA ASP A 173 -21.93 1.55 15.01
C ASP A 173 -21.94 1.53 13.48
N SER A 174 -21.44 0.44 12.90
CA SER A 174 -21.38 0.29 11.44
C SER A 174 -22.77 0.12 10.80
N GLN A 175 -23.76 -0.35 11.55
CA GLN A 175 -25.13 -0.52 11.05
C GLN A 175 -25.89 0.82 10.93
N GLN A 176 -25.53 1.78 11.79
CA GLN A 176 -26.11 3.11 11.82
C GLN A 176 -25.23 4.17 11.13
N THR A 177 -24.33 3.74 10.23
CA THR A 177 -23.41 4.63 9.53
C THR A 177 -23.70 4.67 8.04
N ASP A 178 -23.83 5.87 7.48
CA ASP A 178 -23.96 6.13 6.06
C ASP A 178 -22.79 6.98 5.57
N VAL A 179 -22.32 6.74 4.33
CA VAL A 179 -21.22 7.47 3.70
C VAL A 179 -21.74 8.14 2.43
N PHE A 180 -21.39 9.41 2.25
CA PHE A 180 -21.84 10.25 1.13
C PHE A 180 -20.66 10.81 0.36
N LEU A 181 -20.81 10.90 -0.96
CA LEU A 181 -19.90 11.60 -1.87
C LEU A 181 -20.71 12.54 -2.76
N GLY A 182 -20.39 13.84 -2.75
CA GLY A 182 -21.13 14.82 -3.55
C GLY A 182 -22.63 14.87 -3.23
N GLY A 183 -23.02 14.60 -1.99
CA GLY A 183 -24.42 14.54 -1.56
C GLY A 183 -25.16 13.24 -1.91
N GLN A 184 -24.54 12.31 -2.60
CA GLN A 184 -25.11 11.02 -2.94
C GLN A 184 -24.59 9.92 -1.99
N PRO A 185 -25.46 9.00 -1.52
CA PRO A 185 -25.04 7.89 -0.68
C PRO A 185 -24.19 6.89 -1.47
N ILE A 186 -23.08 6.43 -0.87
CA ILE A 186 -22.26 5.36 -1.42
C ILE A 186 -22.88 4.01 -1.05
N ASN A 187 -23.24 3.21 -2.05
CA ASN A 187 -23.76 1.87 -1.88
C ASN A 187 -23.17 0.92 -2.94
N PRO A 188 -22.88 -0.36 -2.57
CA PRO A 188 -22.97 -0.91 -1.22
C PRO A 188 -21.80 -0.46 -0.34
N LEU A 189 -22.00 -0.49 0.99
CA LEU A 189 -20.93 -0.40 1.99
C LEU A 189 -20.70 -1.76 2.63
N GLN A 190 -19.44 -2.14 2.82
CA GLN A 190 -19.07 -3.29 3.64
C GLN A 190 -19.07 -2.86 5.11
N ARG A 191 -19.92 -3.51 5.92
CA ARG A 191 -20.06 -3.24 7.35
C ARG A 191 -19.27 -4.29 8.13
N ASN A 192 -18.22 -3.87 8.80
CA ASN A 192 -17.33 -4.77 9.52
C ASN A 192 -17.64 -4.76 11.02
N PRO A 193 -17.58 -5.93 11.68
CA PRO A 193 -17.61 -5.99 13.12
C PRO A 193 -16.37 -5.31 13.73
N ALA A 194 -16.33 -5.19 15.05
CA ALA A 194 -15.15 -4.72 15.76
C ALA A 194 -13.94 -5.63 15.47
N ASP A 195 -12.83 -5.03 15.13
CA ASP A 195 -11.55 -5.69 14.89
C ASP A 195 -10.62 -5.65 16.12
N GLY A 196 -9.31 -5.84 15.92
CA GLY A 196 -8.31 -5.79 16.98
C GLY A 196 -8.22 -4.45 17.72
N THR A 197 -8.79 -3.36 17.17
CA THR A 197 -8.91 -2.05 17.84
C THR A 197 -10.14 -1.95 18.75
N GLY A 198 -11.02 -2.95 18.72
CA GLY A 198 -12.31 -2.95 19.43
C GLY A 198 -13.38 -2.07 18.77
N ARG A 199 -13.14 -1.54 17.59
CA ARG A 199 -14.05 -0.63 16.88
C ARG A 199 -14.63 -1.26 15.62
N PRO A 200 -15.94 -1.19 15.36
CA PRO A 200 -16.53 -1.53 14.08
C PRO A 200 -16.15 -0.48 13.02
N SER A 201 -16.32 -0.85 11.75
CA SER A 201 -16.01 0.06 10.64
C SER A 201 -16.94 -0.11 9.45
N VAL A 202 -16.97 0.89 8.58
CA VAL A 202 -17.57 0.83 7.26
C VAL A 202 -16.50 1.02 6.20
N THR A 203 -16.52 0.17 5.17
CA THR A 203 -15.52 0.19 4.09
C THR A 203 -16.22 0.37 2.75
N ILE A 204 -15.66 1.22 1.88
CA ILE A 204 -16.01 1.25 0.47
C ILE A 204 -15.37 0.01 -0.18
N PRO A 205 -16.16 -0.96 -0.71
CA PRO A 205 -15.65 -2.28 -1.05
C PRO A 205 -14.52 -2.24 -2.06
N LEU A 206 -13.52 -3.10 -1.85
CA LEU A 206 -12.48 -3.39 -2.84
C LEU A 206 -13.05 -4.32 -3.91
N GLN A 207 -12.83 -4.00 -5.18
CA GLN A 207 -13.04 -4.99 -6.24
C GLN A 207 -11.98 -6.08 -6.14
N SER A 208 -12.43 -7.32 -6.07
CA SER A 208 -11.55 -8.48 -6.13
C SER A 208 -10.75 -8.48 -7.45
N LEU A 209 -9.48 -8.88 -7.38
CA LEU A 209 -8.72 -9.17 -8.58
C LEU A 209 -9.29 -10.48 -9.17
N CYS A 210 -9.84 -10.41 -10.38
CA CYS A 210 -10.10 -11.62 -11.15
C CYS A 210 -8.77 -12.07 -11.77
N PHE A 211 -8.27 -13.21 -11.33
CA PHE A 211 -7.19 -13.89 -12.03
C PHE A 211 -7.83 -14.81 -13.07
N PRO A 212 -7.27 -14.91 -14.29
CA PRO A 212 -7.72 -15.92 -15.22
C PRO A 212 -7.50 -17.31 -14.60
N ASP A 213 -8.49 -18.18 -14.79
CA ASP A 213 -8.34 -19.59 -14.41
C ASP A 213 -7.13 -20.17 -15.17
N VAL A 214 -6.21 -20.80 -14.42
CA VAL A 214 -4.97 -21.40 -14.95
C VAL A 214 -5.25 -22.88 -15.27
#